data_e2d4212b56e5ff5e41ee415c09bb0c55
#
_entry.id   e2d4212b56e5ff5e41ee415c09bb0c55
#
_cell.length_a   1.000
_cell.length_b   1.000
_cell.length_c   1.000
_cell.angle_alpha   90.00
_cell.angle_beta   90.00
_cell.angle_gamma   90.00
#
_symmetry.space_group_name_H-M   'P 1'
#
loop_
_entity.id
_entity.type
_entity.pdbx_description
1 polymer ?
#
loop_
_entity_poly.entity_id
_entity_poly.type
_entity_poly.pdbx_seq_one_letter_code
_entity_poly.pdbx_strand_id
1 'polypeptide(L)'
;MIEGGLEEIRITGGEPCASPNFWSFLDKMKGYPSDKLRLAVNSNLGGNFKRIQRLIDASYELPIKEFDLYTSNEAYGAHADYIRDGLIYPEWRSHMVSFLEGVNKDIFRSLTVMMTINSLCLFSIDEFLDDMIVLKRKYGPNRPNVDFNILRWPAFMSPLALPNDVKDYLHKKLSKWFETRKQDEDFYQIFSEGEIAQIERLVDYIEVVKTGHVTTEDENDTHFHDFKSFYEQYDKRRGKDFCKTFPELAVWYNQIDVDQSIPDVEMKDGSITHFEDGEYKPE
;
A
#
# COMPACT_ATOMS: atom_id res chain seq x y z
N MET A 1 -1.10 -0.40 -33.16
CA MET A 1 -1.91 -0.31 -31.92
C MET A 1 -2.03 1.15 -31.45
N ILE A 2 -0.93 1.87 -31.24
CA ILE A 2 -0.97 3.30 -30.84
C ILE A 2 -1.59 4.14 -31.97
N GLU A 3 -1.27 3.88 -33.21
CA GLU A 3 -1.88 4.50 -34.42
C GLU A 3 -3.40 4.22 -34.55
N GLY A 4 -3.92 3.21 -33.83
CA GLY A 4 -5.35 2.81 -33.89
C GLY A 4 -6.25 3.52 -32.86
N GLY A 5 -5.81 4.61 -32.24
CA GLY A 5 -6.63 5.39 -31.31
C GLY A 5 -6.60 4.91 -29.86
N LEU A 6 -5.53 4.22 -29.42
CA LEU A 6 -5.34 3.85 -28.02
C LEU A 6 -5.17 5.09 -27.15
N GLU A 7 -6.01 5.24 -26.13
CA GLU A 7 -6.04 6.41 -25.25
C GLU A 7 -5.34 6.18 -23.91
N GLU A 8 -5.21 4.93 -23.47
CA GLU A 8 -4.54 4.60 -22.20
C GLU A 8 -3.71 3.32 -22.31
N ILE A 9 -2.50 3.37 -21.73
CA ILE A 9 -1.68 2.20 -21.43
C ILE A 9 -1.39 2.22 -19.95
N ARG A 10 -1.76 1.13 -19.26
CA ARG A 10 -1.41 0.95 -17.84
C ARG A 10 -0.43 -0.21 -17.71
N ILE A 11 0.73 0.06 -17.11
CA ILE A 11 1.76 -0.93 -16.84
C ILE A 11 1.74 -1.27 -15.34
N THR A 12 1.41 -2.52 -15.07
CA THR A 12 1.25 -3.06 -13.72
C THR A 12 1.98 -4.40 -13.60
N GLY A 13 2.11 -4.90 -12.37
CA GLY A 13 2.67 -6.21 -12.08
C GLY A 13 4.18 -6.20 -11.86
N GLY A 14 4.63 -6.89 -10.81
CA GLY A 14 6.02 -6.86 -10.38
C GLY A 14 6.51 -5.43 -10.12
N GLU A 15 7.76 -5.16 -10.50
CA GLU A 15 8.34 -3.82 -10.51
C GLU A 15 8.76 -3.45 -11.95
N PRO A 16 7.99 -2.64 -12.66
CA PRO A 16 8.29 -2.27 -14.05
C PRO A 16 9.69 -1.66 -14.21
N CYS A 17 10.09 -0.78 -13.30
CA CYS A 17 11.40 -0.13 -13.36
C CYS A 17 12.59 -1.09 -13.18
N ALA A 18 12.36 -2.33 -12.72
CA ALA A 18 13.36 -3.39 -12.69
C ALA A 18 13.41 -4.21 -14.01
N SER A 19 12.39 -4.09 -14.86
CA SER A 19 12.26 -4.92 -16.07
C SER A 19 12.96 -4.30 -17.28
N PRO A 20 13.88 -5.01 -17.95
CA PRO A 20 14.44 -4.56 -19.21
C PRO A 20 13.38 -4.35 -20.32
N ASN A 21 12.32 -5.16 -20.29
CA ASN A 21 11.22 -5.06 -21.27
C ASN A 21 10.43 -3.76 -21.12
N PHE A 22 10.24 -3.27 -19.91
CA PHE A 22 9.62 -1.98 -19.65
C PHE A 22 10.41 -0.83 -20.32
N TRP A 23 11.72 -0.83 -20.13
CA TRP A 23 12.57 0.21 -20.72
C TRP A 23 12.59 0.13 -22.24
N SER A 24 12.68 -1.08 -22.80
CA SER A 24 12.58 -1.30 -24.25
C SER A 24 11.23 -0.85 -24.82
N PHE A 25 10.16 -1.02 -24.06
CA PHE A 25 8.84 -0.52 -24.42
C PHE A 25 8.79 1.01 -24.45
N LEU A 26 9.31 1.71 -23.40
CA LEU A 26 9.38 3.17 -23.40
C LEU A 26 10.22 3.72 -24.54
N ASP A 27 11.36 3.08 -24.85
CA ASP A 27 12.21 3.47 -25.97
C ASP A 27 11.48 3.36 -27.32
N LYS A 28 10.66 2.34 -27.51
CA LYS A 28 9.82 2.20 -28.71
C LYS A 28 8.74 3.27 -28.77
N MET A 29 8.14 3.64 -27.63
CA MET A 29 7.11 4.67 -27.59
C MET A 29 7.58 6.02 -28.10
N LYS A 30 8.87 6.35 -27.98
CA LYS A 30 9.45 7.60 -28.49
C LYS A 30 9.21 7.79 -30.00
N GLY A 31 9.05 6.71 -30.75
CA GLY A 31 8.76 6.73 -32.19
C GLY A 31 7.26 6.87 -32.55
N TYR A 32 6.38 6.94 -31.54
CA TYR A 32 4.92 6.95 -31.76
C TYR A 32 4.24 8.10 -31.02
N PRO A 33 4.36 9.35 -31.51
CA PRO A 33 3.74 10.50 -30.86
C PRO A 33 2.22 10.39 -30.83
N SER A 34 1.62 10.77 -29.70
CA SER A 34 0.17 10.75 -29.51
C SER A 34 -0.29 11.85 -28.56
N ASP A 35 -1.16 12.71 -29.05
CA ASP A 35 -1.82 13.79 -28.31
C ASP A 35 -3.03 13.31 -27.46
N LYS A 36 -3.30 11.99 -27.48
CA LYS A 36 -4.40 11.37 -26.75
C LYS A 36 -3.93 10.39 -25.70
N LEU A 37 -2.75 9.79 -25.90
CA LEU A 37 -2.27 8.69 -25.08
C LEU A 37 -1.90 9.13 -23.66
N ARG A 38 -2.48 8.45 -22.69
CA ARG A 38 -2.10 8.46 -21.29
C ARG A 38 -1.28 7.22 -20.95
N LEU A 39 -0.12 7.40 -20.34
CA LEU A 39 0.68 6.31 -19.77
C LEU A 39 0.55 6.31 -18.26
N ALA A 40 0.13 5.20 -17.68
CA ALA A 40 0.06 4.96 -16.26
C ALA A 40 1.06 3.86 -15.86
N VAL A 41 1.95 4.15 -14.92
CA VAL A 41 2.98 3.21 -14.45
C VAL A 41 2.81 2.95 -12.96
N ASN A 42 2.73 1.67 -12.56
CA ASN A 42 2.74 1.27 -11.16
C ASN A 42 4.15 0.86 -10.78
N SER A 43 4.78 1.57 -9.86
CA SER A 43 6.11 1.27 -9.32
C SER A 43 6.08 1.29 -7.80
N ASN A 44 6.80 0.38 -7.17
CA ASN A 44 6.97 0.40 -5.72
C ASN A 44 7.90 1.53 -5.25
N LEU A 45 8.52 2.28 -6.19
CA LEU A 45 9.52 3.31 -5.93
C LEU A 45 10.70 2.83 -5.05
N GLY A 46 10.88 1.51 -4.95
CA GLY A 46 11.95 0.89 -4.17
C GLY A 46 13.23 0.69 -4.98
N GLY A 47 14.27 0.25 -4.25
CA GLY A 47 15.54 -0.13 -4.85
C GLY A 47 16.42 1.06 -5.24
N ASN A 48 17.20 0.90 -6.32
CA ASN A 48 18.22 1.86 -6.68
C ASN A 48 17.64 3.15 -7.29
N PHE A 49 18.00 4.31 -6.74
CA PHE A 49 17.61 5.63 -7.21
C PHE A 49 17.84 5.85 -8.73
N LYS A 50 18.83 5.17 -9.32
CA LYS A 50 19.07 5.26 -10.78
C LYS A 50 17.85 4.85 -11.62
N ARG A 51 16.97 3.98 -11.11
CA ARG A 51 15.73 3.62 -11.80
C ARG A 51 14.72 4.76 -11.81
N ILE A 52 14.65 5.47 -10.69
CA ILE A 52 13.77 6.64 -10.55
C ILE A 52 14.28 7.76 -11.45
N GLN A 53 15.59 8.04 -11.44
CA GLN A 53 16.20 9.02 -12.33
C GLN A 53 15.92 8.67 -13.80
N ARG A 54 16.08 7.40 -14.20
CA ARG A 54 15.77 6.99 -15.56
C ARG A 54 14.31 7.18 -15.95
N LEU A 55 13.38 6.99 -14.99
CA LEU A 55 11.96 7.25 -15.22
C LEU A 55 11.67 8.75 -15.39
N ILE A 56 12.34 9.58 -14.60
CA ILE A 56 12.32 11.04 -14.73
C ILE A 56 12.82 11.44 -16.12
N ASP A 57 14.00 10.98 -16.53
CA ASP A 57 14.60 11.29 -17.82
C ASP A 57 13.69 10.84 -18.98
N ALA A 58 13.12 9.64 -18.89
CA ALA A 58 12.19 9.12 -19.90
C ALA A 58 10.95 10.01 -20.05
N SER A 59 10.47 10.66 -18.99
CA SER A 59 9.31 11.55 -19.05
C SER A 59 9.50 12.76 -20.00
N TYR A 60 10.74 13.19 -20.23
CA TYR A 60 11.05 14.26 -21.17
C TYR A 60 11.14 13.82 -22.61
N GLU A 61 11.26 12.51 -22.84
CA GLU A 61 11.44 11.94 -24.18
C GLU A 61 10.16 11.31 -24.73
N LEU A 62 9.13 11.10 -23.88
CA LEU A 62 7.88 10.48 -24.26
C LEU A 62 6.94 11.48 -24.94
N PRO A 63 6.56 11.29 -26.23
CA PRO A 63 5.67 12.17 -26.94
C PRO A 63 4.20 11.77 -26.70
N ILE A 64 3.76 11.84 -25.46
CA ILE A 64 2.42 11.44 -24.98
C ILE A 64 1.69 12.64 -24.37
N LYS A 65 0.36 12.51 -24.23
CA LYS A 65 -0.49 13.55 -23.64
C LYS A 65 -0.32 13.66 -22.14
N GLU A 66 -0.37 12.51 -21.44
CA GLU A 66 -0.40 12.48 -19.97
C GLU A 66 0.42 11.32 -19.42
N PHE A 67 1.05 11.55 -18.27
CA PHE A 67 1.77 10.55 -17.50
C PHE A 67 1.28 10.53 -16.06
N ASP A 68 0.92 9.33 -15.59
CA ASP A 68 0.55 9.05 -14.19
C ASP A 68 1.53 8.06 -13.57
N LEU A 69 1.91 8.33 -12.33
CA LEU A 69 2.66 7.38 -11.52
C LEU A 69 1.79 6.87 -10.36
N TYR A 70 1.75 5.57 -10.19
CA TYR A 70 1.16 4.90 -9.04
C TYR A 70 2.26 4.26 -8.21
N THR A 71 2.19 4.40 -6.90
CA THR A 71 3.07 3.71 -5.96
C THR A 71 2.24 3.12 -4.83
N SER A 72 2.84 2.27 -4.02
CA SER A 72 2.10 1.55 -2.98
C SER A 72 2.75 1.73 -1.62
N ASN A 73 1.99 2.26 -0.67
CA ASN A 73 2.32 2.28 0.75
C ASN A 73 1.06 2.62 1.55
N GLU A 74 0.94 2.13 2.78
CA GLU A 74 -0.24 2.33 3.63
C GLU A 74 0.09 2.70 5.07
N ALA A 75 1.39 2.80 5.42
CA ALA A 75 1.83 3.03 6.79
C ALA A 75 3.05 3.95 6.84
N TYR A 76 3.40 4.42 8.03
CA TYR A 76 4.52 5.33 8.26
C TYR A 76 5.72 4.62 8.92
N GLY A 77 6.93 5.03 8.53
CA GLY A 77 8.18 4.63 9.20
C GLY A 77 8.36 3.12 9.33
N ALA A 78 8.72 2.66 10.53
CA ALA A 78 8.99 1.25 10.81
C ALA A 78 7.78 0.33 10.54
N HIS A 79 6.56 0.81 10.68
CA HIS A 79 5.36 0.03 10.33
C HIS A 79 5.29 -0.24 8.83
N ALA A 80 5.61 0.75 7.99
CA ALA A 80 5.69 0.57 6.55
C ALA A 80 6.79 -0.43 6.16
N ASP A 81 7.96 -0.30 6.77
CA ASP A 81 9.09 -1.21 6.55
C ASP A 81 8.75 -2.65 6.95
N TYR A 82 7.92 -2.83 8.00
CA TYR A 82 7.45 -4.13 8.43
C TYR A 82 6.41 -4.72 7.47
N ILE A 83 5.37 -3.97 7.16
CA ILE A 83 4.23 -4.42 6.35
C ILE A 83 4.65 -4.74 4.92
N ARG A 84 5.57 -3.94 4.35
CA ARG A 84 6.08 -4.11 2.98
C ARG A 84 7.53 -4.56 3.00
N ASP A 85 7.73 -5.86 2.83
CA ASP A 85 9.08 -6.41 2.80
C ASP A 85 9.92 -5.79 1.69
N GLY A 86 11.12 -5.34 2.06
CA GLY A 86 12.06 -4.66 1.15
C GLY A 86 11.76 -3.17 0.93
N LEU A 87 10.70 -2.61 1.52
CA LEU A 87 10.51 -1.17 1.57
C LEU A 87 11.33 -0.58 2.73
N ILE A 88 11.96 0.57 2.47
CA ILE A 88 12.61 1.44 3.46
C ILE A 88 11.93 2.79 3.34
N TYR A 89 11.07 3.15 4.31
CA TYR A 89 10.19 4.31 4.24
C TYR A 89 10.91 5.62 3.86
N PRO A 90 12.03 6.00 4.50
CA PRO A 90 12.74 7.23 4.14
C PRO A 90 13.26 7.23 2.70
N GLU A 91 13.70 6.07 2.17
CA GLU A 91 14.16 5.95 0.78
C GLU A 91 12.99 6.07 -0.19
N TRP A 92 11.90 5.33 0.05
CA TRP A 92 10.67 5.41 -0.74
C TRP A 92 10.15 6.85 -0.83
N ARG A 93 10.09 7.53 0.32
CA ARG A 93 9.68 8.93 0.40
C ARG A 93 10.61 9.87 -0.39
N SER A 94 11.92 9.67 -0.25
CA SER A 94 12.93 10.45 -0.98
C SER A 94 12.83 10.24 -2.49
N HIS A 95 12.58 9.00 -2.93
CA HIS A 95 12.38 8.68 -4.34
C HIS A 95 11.12 9.34 -4.90
N MET A 96 10.01 9.33 -4.14
CA MET A 96 8.78 10.02 -4.51
C MET A 96 8.99 11.52 -4.64
N VAL A 97 9.67 12.15 -3.68
CA VAL A 97 10.00 13.57 -3.71
C VAL A 97 10.86 13.91 -4.93
N SER A 98 11.92 13.14 -5.16
CA SER A 98 12.82 13.35 -6.32
C SER A 98 12.06 13.21 -7.64
N PHE A 99 11.14 12.24 -7.73
CA PHE A 99 10.27 12.09 -8.90
C PHE A 99 9.35 13.30 -9.07
N LEU A 100 8.67 13.73 -8.00
CA LEU A 100 7.80 14.91 -8.03
C LEU A 100 8.53 16.19 -8.42
N GLU A 101 9.80 16.33 -8.07
CA GLU A 101 10.62 17.50 -8.42
C GLU A 101 11.14 17.42 -9.85
N GLY A 102 11.57 16.25 -10.30
CA GLY A 102 12.29 16.06 -11.56
C GLY A 102 11.45 15.72 -12.78
N VAL A 103 10.24 15.17 -12.62
CA VAL A 103 9.40 14.72 -13.74
C VAL A 103 8.99 15.87 -14.66
N ASN A 104 8.86 15.60 -15.96
CA ASN A 104 8.38 16.58 -16.94
C ASN A 104 6.95 17.04 -16.61
N LYS A 105 6.81 18.31 -16.24
CA LYS A 105 5.53 18.90 -15.77
C LYS A 105 4.51 19.07 -16.89
N ASP A 106 4.93 19.10 -18.14
CA ASP A 106 4.04 19.32 -19.28
C ASP A 106 3.12 18.13 -19.54
N ILE A 107 3.59 16.91 -19.21
CA ILE A 107 2.82 15.69 -19.36
C ILE A 107 2.39 15.06 -18.02
N PHE A 108 3.04 15.45 -16.92
CA PHE A 108 2.77 14.81 -15.62
C PHE A 108 1.45 15.28 -15.03
N ARG A 109 0.49 14.36 -14.91
CA ARG A 109 -0.84 14.61 -14.38
C ARG A 109 -0.92 14.36 -12.88
N SER A 110 -0.60 13.13 -12.44
CA SER A 110 -0.76 12.73 -11.03
C SER A 110 0.24 11.70 -10.56
N LEU A 111 0.50 11.72 -9.25
CA LEU A 111 1.07 10.61 -8.50
C LEU A 111 0.03 10.14 -7.50
N THR A 112 -0.25 8.84 -7.48
CA THR A 112 -1.23 8.24 -6.56
C THR A 112 -0.58 7.17 -5.71
N VAL A 113 -0.75 7.27 -4.40
CA VAL A 113 -0.36 6.22 -3.44
C VAL A 113 -1.54 5.28 -3.24
N MET A 114 -1.37 4.05 -3.73
CA MET A 114 -2.33 2.95 -3.58
C MET A 114 -2.14 2.33 -2.20
N MET A 115 -3.15 2.44 -1.36
CA MET A 115 -3.12 1.97 0.02
C MET A 115 -3.97 0.70 0.17
N THR A 116 -3.35 -0.41 0.57
CA THR A 116 -4.07 -1.64 0.92
C THR A 116 -4.26 -1.67 2.43
N ILE A 117 -5.40 -1.12 2.88
CA ILE A 117 -5.70 -0.97 4.30
C ILE A 117 -5.86 -2.34 4.96
N ASN A 118 -4.87 -2.73 5.73
CA ASN A 118 -4.80 -3.96 6.52
C ASN A 118 -4.83 -3.64 8.03
N SER A 119 -4.84 -4.67 8.86
CA SER A 119 -4.90 -4.52 10.33
C SER A 119 -3.73 -3.70 10.88
N LEU A 120 -2.52 -3.89 10.36
CA LEU A 120 -1.31 -3.30 10.92
C LEU A 120 -1.08 -1.85 10.49
N CYS A 121 -1.50 -1.47 9.28
CA CYS A 121 -1.31 -0.10 8.81
C CYS A 121 -2.07 0.93 9.64
N LEU A 122 -3.16 0.53 10.30
CA LEU A 122 -4.00 1.40 11.11
C LEU A 122 -3.25 2.03 12.29
N PHE A 123 -2.14 1.43 12.74
CA PHE A 123 -1.35 1.95 13.87
C PHE A 123 -0.58 3.24 13.54
N SER A 124 -0.31 3.49 12.25
CA SER A 124 0.41 4.69 11.80
C SER A 124 -0.17 5.34 10.53
N ILE A 125 -1.42 5.02 10.18
CA ILE A 125 -2.07 5.58 8.99
C ILE A 125 -2.27 7.09 9.09
N ASP A 126 -2.56 7.60 10.28
CA ASP A 126 -2.70 9.01 10.57
C ASP A 126 -1.38 9.78 10.37
N GLU A 127 -0.27 9.21 10.87
CA GLU A 127 1.08 9.77 10.64
C GLU A 127 1.46 9.73 9.15
N PHE A 128 1.08 8.65 8.46
CA PHE A 128 1.28 8.54 7.02
C PHE A 128 0.48 9.61 6.25
N LEU A 129 -0.78 9.81 6.60
CA LEU A 129 -1.61 10.83 5.98
C LEU A 129 -1.11 12.26 6.29
N ASP A 130 -0.56 12.48 7.48
CA ASP A 130 0.09 13.75 7.81
C ASP A 130 1.32 14.02 6.93
N ASP A 131 2.12 13.00 6.63
CA ASP A 131 3.24 13.15 5.68
C ASP A 131 2.72 13.42 4.25
N MET A 132 1.61 12.79 3.84
CA MET A 132 0.98 13.09 2.55
C MET A 132 0.44 14.54 2.50
N ILE A 133 -0.12 15.06 3.60
CA ILE A 133 -0.54 16.47 3.72
C ILE A 133 0.65 17.42 3.46
N VAL A 134 1.80 17.14 4.07
CA VAL A 134 3.02 17.94 3.84
C VAL A 134 3.39 17.97 2.35
N LEU A 135 3.33 16.83 1.68
CA LEU A 135 3.65 16.73 0.26
C LEU A 135 2.60 17.39 -0.63
N LYS A 136 1.31 17.23 -0.31
CA LYS A 136 0.20 17.90 -1.02
C LYS A 136 0.32 19.43 -0.94
N ARG A 137 0.66 19.96 0.23
CA ARG A 137 0.90 21.40 0.42
C ARG A 137 2.05 21.91 -0.45
N LYS A 138 3.08 21.09 -0.64
CA LYS A 138 4.26 21.46 -1.45
C LYS A 138 4.04 21.30 -2.95
N TYR A 139 3.38 20.21 -3.39
CA TYR A 139 3.35 19.83 -4.80
C TYR A 139 1.96 19.95 -5.45
N GLY A 140 0.94 20.21 -4.66
CA GLY A 140 -0.45 20.34 -5.10
C GLY A 140 -1.31 19.11 -4.77
N PRO A 141 -2.65 19.23 -4.87
CA PRO A 141 -3.60 18.24 -4.34
C PRO A 141 -3.48 16.84 -4.96
N ASN A 142 -3.08 16.75 -6.23
CA ASN A 142 -2.93 15.46 -6.94
C ASN A 142 -1.50 14.89 -6.89
N ARG A 143 -0.65 15.36 -5.96
CA ARG A 143 0.77 15.06 -5.95
C ARG A 143 1.35 15.01 -4.52
N PRO A 144 1.08 13.94 -3.75
CA PRO A 144 0.38 12.69 -4.10
C PRO A 144 -1.13 12.71 -3.84
N ASN A 145 -1.89 11.93 -4.62
CA ASN A 145 -3.21 11.44 -4.19
C ASN A 145 -3.05 10.23 -3.28
N VAL A 146 -4.06 9.93 -2.46
CA VAL A 146 -4.19 8.67 -1.73
C VAL A 146 -5.44 7.90 -2.20
N ASP A 147 -5.32 6.59 -2.38
CA ASP A 147 -6.42 5.73 -2.81
C ASP A 147 -6.50 4.50 -1.93
N PHE A 148 -7.62 4.31 -1.22
CA PHE A 148 -7.80 3.31 -0.17
C PHE A 148 -8.55 2.08 -0.69
N ASN A 149 -7.93 0.92 -0.56
CA ASN A 149 -8.55 -0.38 -0.74
C ASN A 149 -8.53 -1.14 0.58
N ILE A 150 -9.71 -1.37 1.18
CA ILE A 150 -9.78 -2.11 2.44
C ILE A 150 -9.57 -3.60 2.17
N LEU A 151 -8.54 -4.18 2.79
CA LEU A 151 -8.20 -5.58 2.67
C LEU A 151 -9.26 -6.43 3.37
N ARG A 152 -9.89 -7.34 2.62
CA ARG A 152 -10.89 -8.28 3.14
C ARG A 152 -10.42 -9.72 3.14
N TRP A 153 -9.42 -10.02 2.32
CA TRP A 153 -8.84 -11.34 2.19
C TRP A 153 -7.32 -11.27 2.03
N PRO A 154 -6.55 -12.10 2.73
CA PRO A 154 -7.02 -13.07 3.74
C PRO A 154 -7.59 -12.37 4.98
N ALA A 155 -8.62 -12.97 5.59
CA ALA A 155 -9.42 -12.33 6.63
C ALA A 155 -8.57 -11.96 7.87
N PHE A 156 -7.59 -12.78 8.23
CA PHE A 156 -6.69 -12.52 9.35
C PHE A 156 -5.80 -11.28 9.17
N MET A 157 -5.60 -10.80 7.95
CA MET A 157 -4.88 -9.55 7.68
C MET A 157 -5.80 -8.32 7.64
N SER A 158 -7.11 -8.52 7.61
CA SER A 158 -8.04 -7.40 7.59
C SER A 158 -8.15 -6.73 8.97
N PRO A 159 -8.68 -5.51 9.06
CA PRO A 159 -9.01 -4.90 10.36
C PRO A 159 -9.92 -5.75 11.24
N LEU A 160 -10.65 -6.72 10.67
CA LEU A 160 -11.50 -7.68 11.39
C LEU A 160 -10.70 -8.51 12.39
N ALA A 161 -9.47 -8.88 12.07
CA ALA A 161 -8.61 -9.73 12.88
C ALA A 161 -8.07 -9.07 14.16
N LEU A 162 -8.36 -7.79 14.39
CA LEU A 162 -7.92 -7.11 15.61
C LEU A 162 -8.92 -7.30 16.77
N PRO A 163 -8.46 -7.35 18.03
CA PRO A 163 -9.33 -7.33 19.21
C PRO A 163 -10.25 -6.11 19.22
N ASN A 164 -11.41 -6.23 19.86
CA ASN A 164 -12.41 -5.16 19.89
C ASN A 164 -11.92 -3.89 20.59
N ASP A 165 -11.16 -4.02 21.68
CA ASP A 165 -10.56 -2.90 22.40
C ASP A 165 -9.50 -2.17 21.56
N VAL A 166 -8.72 -2.90 20.77
CA VAL A 166 -7.77 -2.33 19.80
C VAL A 166 -8.51 -1.61 18.68
N LYS A 167 -9.57 -2.21 18.14
CA LYS A 167 -10.42 -1.56 17.13
C LYS A 167 -11.06 -0.26 17.67
N ASP A 168 -11.52 -0.27 18.93
CA ASP A 168 -12.07 0.92 19.58
C ASP A 168 -11.00 2.03 19.74
N TYR A 169 -9.80 1.66 20.14
CA TYR A 169 -8.68 2.59 20.22
C TYR A 169 -8.35 3.20 18.85
N LEU A 170 -8.20 2.37 17.81
CA LEU A 170 -7.86 2.82 16.47
C LEU A 170 -8.95 3.68 15.83
N HIS A 171 -10.23 3.32 16.04
CA HIS A 171 -11.36 4.13 15.62
C HIS A 171 -11.32 5.52 16.26
N LYS A 172 -11.13 5.60 17.58
CA LYS A 172 -11.02 6.87 18.31
C LYS A 172 -9.83 7.71 17.82
N LYS A 173 -8.67 7.05 17.62
CA LYS A 173 -7.45 7.70 17.13
C LYS A 173 -7.67 8.32 15.74
N LEU A 174 -8.19 7.53 14.80
CA LEU A 174 -8.39 7.97 13.42
C LEU A 174 -9.51 9.02 13.30
N SER A 175 -10.63 8.83 14.01
CA SER A 175 -11.73 9.81 14.06
C SER A 175 -11.25 11.15 14.60
N LYS A 176 -10.50 11.14 15.71
CA LYS A 176 -9.91 12.36 16.27
C LYS A 176 -8.96 13.04 15.30
N TRP A 177 -8.10 12.28 14.64
CA TRP A 177 -7.19 12.81 13.62
C TRP A 177 -8.00 13.49 12.51
N PHE A 178 -9.00 12.79 11.97
CA PHE A 178 -9.82 13.31 10.85
C PHE A 178 -10.57 14.58 11.22
N GLU A 179 -11.27 14.59 12.37
CA GLU A 179 -11.98 15.80 12.87
C GLU A 179 -11.01 16.97 13.14
N THR A 180 -9.78 16.68 13.57
CA THR A 180 -8.77 17.72 13.76
C THR A 180 -8.32 18.29 12.43
N ARG A 181 -8.04 17.42 11.44
CA ARG A 181 -7.55 17.85 10.11
C ARG A 181 -8.61 18.60 9.30
N LYS A 182 -9.90 18.27 9.47
CA LYS A 182 -10.99 19.04 8.86
C LYS A 182 -11.05 20.52 9.31
N GLN A 183 -10.40 20.88 10.42
CA GLN A 183 -10.29 22.26 10.88
C GLN A 183 -9.13 23.04 10.21
N ASP A 184 -8.22 22.35 9.52
CA ASP A 184 -7.14 23.01 8.77
C ASP A 184 -7.77 23.83 7.62
N GLU A 185 -7.38 25.10 7.45
CA GLU A 185 -7.97 26.02 6.47
C GLU A 185 -7.87 25.52 5.02
N ASP A 186 -6.84 24.71 4.73
CA ASP A 186 -6.53 24.20 3.40
C ASP A 186 -7.00 22.76 3.18
N PHE A 187 -7.62 22.10 4.17
CA PHE A 187 -7.98 20.68 4.11
C PHE A 187 -8.77 20.32 2.84
N TYR A 188 -9.86 21.06 2.58
CA TYR A 188 -10.72 20.86 1.41
C TYR A 188 -10.13 21.35 0.08
N GLN A 189 -8.95 21.98 0.13
CA GLN A 189 -8.21 22.39 -1.07
C GLN A 189 -7.17 21.33 -1.46
N ILE A 190 -6.57 20.65 -0.47
CA ILE A 190 -5.52 19.65 -0.69
C ILE A 190 -6.07 18.23 -0.84
N PHE A 191 -7.18 17.90 -0.19
CA PHE A 191 -7.87 16.63 -0.39
C PHE A 191 -9.04 16.78 -1.36
N SER A 192 -9.14 15.87 -2.31
CA SER A 192 -10.31 15.75 -3.18
C SER A 192 -11.51 15.19 -2.42
N GLU A 193 -12.72 15.45 -2.90
CA GLU A 193 -13.96 14.87 -2.34
C GLU A 193 -13.87 13.33 -2.27
N GLY A 194 -13.25 12.70 -3.29
CA GLY A 194 -13.06 11.25 -3.34
C GLY A 194 -12.14 10.73 -2.24
N GLU A 195 -11.04 11.44 -1.94
CA GLU A 195 -10.14 11.06 -0.83
C GLU A 195 -10.82 11.25 0.52
N ILE A 196 -11.54 12.34 0.71
CA ILE A 196 -12.32 12.61 1.94
C ILE A 196 -13.33 11.50 2.18
N ALA A 197 -14.12 11.15 1.15
CA ALA A 197 -15.09 10.06 1.23
C ALA A 197 -14.45 8.69 1.53
N GLN A 198 -13.23 8.45 1.06
CA GLN A 198 -12.48 7.23 1.39
C GLN A 198 -12.01 7.21 2.85
N ILE A 199 -11.58 8.35 3.40
CA ILE A 199 -11.21 8.47 4.81
C ILE A 199 -12.45 8.27 5.70
N GLU A 200 -13.57 8.93 5.39
CA GLU A 200 -14.85 8.75 6.08
C GLU A 200 -15.30 7.29 6.06
N ARG A 201 -15.26 6.65 4.89
CA ARG A 201 -15.59 5.23 4.76
C ARG A 201 -14.69 4.32 5.59
N LEU A 202 -13.41 4.66 5.75
CA LEU A 202 -12.49 3.89 6.59
C LEU A 202 -12.85 4.04 8.07
N VAL A 203 -13.14 5.26 8.54
CA VAL A 203 -13.59 5.52 9.91
C VAL A 203 -14.86 4.72 10.21
N ASP A 204 -15.87 4.82 9.32
CA ASP A 204 -17.13 4.08 9.44
C ASP A 204 -16.92 2.57 9.41
N TYR A 205 -16.02 2.08 8.57
CA TYR A 205 -15.71 0.66 8.48
C TYR A 205 -15.13 0.11 9.78
N ILE A 206 -14.20 0.83 10.42
CA ILE A 206 -13.62 0.42 11.69
C ILE A 206 -14.70 0.42 12.79
N GLU A 207 -15.65 1.37 12.77
CA GLU A 207 -16.79 1.40 13.71
C GLU A 207 -17.71 0.18 13.54
N VAL A 208 -18.07 -0.18 12.30
CA VAL A 208 -18.90 -1.35 12.00
C VAL A 208 -18.20 -2.64 12.41
N VAL A 209 -16.90 -2.76 12.13
CA VAL A 209 -16.09 -3.91 12.51
C VAL A 209 -15.98 -4.07 14.02
N LYS A 210 -15.91 -2.96 14.75
CA LYS A 210 -15.88 -2.92 16.21
C LYS A 210 -17.18 -3.47 16.85
N THR A 211 -18.32 -3.23 16.23
CA THR A 211 -19.63 -3.58 16.79
C THR A 211 -20.01 -5.06 16.69
N GLY A 212 -19.13 -5.90 16.17
CA GLY A 212 -19.25 -7.37 16.28
C GLY A 212 -20.27 -8.04 15.34
N HIS A 213 -20.77 -7.33 14.33
CA HIS A 213 -21.75 -7.90 13.41
C HIS A 213 -21.14 -8.77 12.28
N VAL A 214 -19.85 -9.04 12.32
CA VAL A 214 -19.14 -9.60 11.15
C VAL A 214 -18.51 -10.97 11.39
N THR A 215 -18.27 -11.38 12.65
CA THR A 215 -17.64 -12.68 12.96
C THR A 215 -18.21 -13.30 14.22
N THR A 216 -18.31 -14.63 14.25
CA THR A 216 -18.59 -15.41 15.46
C THR A 216 -17.33 -15.50 16.34
N GLU A 217 -17.46 -15.90 17.61
CA GLU A 217 -16.32 -16.12 18.50
C GLU A 217 -15.34 -17.16 17.91
N ASP A 218 -15.86 -18.28 17.39
CA ASP A 218 -15.05 -19.33 16.77
C ASP A 218 -14.29 -18.85 15.53
N GLU A 219 -14.90 -17.97 14.70
CA GLU A 219 -14.23 -17.36 13.57
C GLU A 219 -13.14 -16.37 14.00
N ASN A 220 -13.33 -15.64 15.10
CA ASN A 220 -12.31 -14.77 15.68
C ASN A 220 -11.09 -15.57 16.15
N ASP A 221 -11.29 -16.66 16.85
CA ASP A 221 -10.20 -17.53 17.33
C ASP A 221 -9.39 -18.07 16.16
N THR A 222 -10.05 -18.54 15.10
CA THR A 222 -9.38 -18.99 13.88
C THR A 222 -8.55 -17.86 13.24
N HIS A 223 -9.11 -16.66 13.14
CA HIS A 223 -8.38 -15.52 12.57
C HIS A 223 -7.18 -15.10 13.43
N PHE A 224 -7.29 -15.19 14.75
CA PHE A 224 -6.16 -14.87 15.64
C PHE A 224 -5.04 -15.91 15.50
N HIS A 225 -5.37 -17.19 15.42
CA HIS A 225 -4.38 -18.25 15.17
C HIS A 225 -3.67 -18.07 13.82
N ASP A 226 -4.43 -17.83 12.77
CA ASP A 226 -3.88 -17.57 11.42
C ASP A 226 -2.98 -16.32 11.43
N PHE A 227 -3.43 -15.25 12.09
CA PHE A 227 -2.66 -14.01 12.24
C PHE A 227 -1.31 -14.28 12.90
N LYS A 228 -1.32 -14.95 14.06
CA LYS A 228 -0.09 -15.23 14.79
C LYS A 228 0.81 -16.18 14.01
N SER A 229 0.29 -17.27 13.49
CA SER A 229 1.05 -18.25 12.69
C SER A 229 1.72 -17.60 11.49
N PHE A 230 0.99 -16.71 10.79
CA PHE A 230 1.54 -15.98 9.65
C PHE A 230 2.70 -15.04 10.07
N TYR A 231 2.49 -14.21 11.10
CA TYR A 231 3.51 -13.23 11.48
C TYR A 231 4.71 -13.84 12.19
N GLU A 232 4.57 -14.95 12.92
CA GLU A 232 5.71 -15.72 13.43
C GLU A 232 6.60 -16.26 12.28
N GLN A 233 5.97 -16.83 11.25
CA GLN A 233 6.71 -17.29 10.07
C GLN A 233 7.31 -16.13 9.28
N TYR A 234 6.58 -15.03 9.18
CA TYR A 234 7.05 -13.82 8.50
C TYR A 234 8.30 -13.27 9.18
N ASP A 235 8.29 -13.12 10.51
CA ASP A 235 9.42 -12.66 11.31
C ASP A 235 10.63 -13.58 11.14
N LYS A 236 10.43 -14.89 11.27
CA LYS A 236 11.48 -15.92 11.10
C LYS A 236 12.13 -15.84 9.71
N ARG A 237 11.32 -15.67 8.66
CA ARG A 237 11.81 -15.66 7.27
C ARG A 237 12.44 -14.32 6.86
N ARG A 238 12.00 -13.22 7.43
CA ARG A 238 12.40 -11.87 7.05
C ARG A 238 13.32 -11.19 8.06
N GLY A 239 13.63 -11.85 9.17
CA GLY A 239 14.47 -11.29 10.23
C GLY A 239 13.82 -10.05 10.88
N LYS A 240 12.48 -10.06 11.00
CA LYS A 240 11.69 -8.98 11.61
C LYS A 240 11.24 -9.37 13.01
N ASP A 241 10.61 -8.44 13.72
CA ASP A 241 10.13 -8.63 15.07
C ASP A 241 8.78 -7.88 15.21
N PHE A 242 7.70 -8.66 15.23
CA PHE A 242 6.33 -8.15 15.33
C PHE A 242 6.14 -7.35 16.63
N CYS A 243 6.48 -7.94 17.77
CA CYS A 243 6.25 -7.32 19.07
C CYS A 243 7.06 -6.03 19.29
N LYS A 244 8.24 -5.95 18.68
CA LYS A 244 9.04 -4.73 18.69
C LYS A 244 8.46 -3.65 17.80
N THR A 245 7.87 -4.03 16.67
CA THR A 245 7.31 -3.08 15.69
C THR A 245 5.92 -2.61 16.13
N PHE A 246 5.11 -3.49 16.72
CA PHE A 246 3.74 -3.22 17.17
C PHE A 246 3.62 -3.51 18.69
N PRO A 247 4.24 -2.72 19.54
CA PRO A 247 4.23 -2.94 20.99
C PRO A 247 2.81 -2.90 21.59
N GLU A 248 1.88 -2.17 20.96
CA GLU A 248 0.48 -2.09 21.36
C GLU A 248 -0.24 -3.44 21.25
N LEU A 249 0.20 -4.30 20.33
CA LEU A 249 -0.36 -5.63 20.11
C LEU A 249 0.40 -6.73 20.87
N ALA A 250 1.57 -6.44 21.44
CA ALA A 250 2.48 -7.46 21.97
C ALA A 250 1.84 -8.34 23.05
N VAL A 251 1.03 -7.77 23.95
CA VAL A 251 0.37 -8.52 25.01
C VAL A 251 -0.66 -9.49 24.43
N TRP A 252 -1.55 -9.00 23.59
CA TRP A 252 -2.56 -9.82 22.90
C TRP A 252 -1.91 -10.91 22.05
N TYR A 253 -0.95 -10.52 21.23
CA TYR A 253 -0.26 -11.43 20.31
C TYR A 253 0.40 -12.61 21.05
N ASN A 254 1.02 -12.36 22.20
CA ASN A 254 1.65 -13.42 23.00
C ASN A 254 0.64 -14.30 23.75
N GLN A 255 -0.60 -13.87 23.90
CA GLN A 255 -1.66 -14.67 24.52
C GLN A 255 -2.38 -15.62 23.55
N ILE A 256 -2.19 -15.42 22.23
CA ILE A 256 -2.77 -16.33 21.24
C ILE A 256 -2.01 -17.66 21.30
N ASP A 257 -2.72 -18.75 21.60
CA ASP A 257 -2.16 -20.08 21.51
C ASP A 257 -2.13 -20.53 20.04
N VAL A 258 -0.96 -20.97 19.56
CA VAL A 258 -0.80 -21.55 18.24
C VAL A 258 -0.66 -23.05 18.40
N ASP A 259 -1.55 -23.83 17.77
CA ASP A 259 -1.40 -25.26 17.71
C ASP A 259 -0.15 -25.60 16.88
N GLN A 260 0.89 -26.09 17.58
CA GLN A 260 2.18 -26.45 16.97
C GLN A 260 2.09 -27.70 16.08
N SER A 261 0.91 -28.30 15.95
CA SER A 261 0.68 -29.47 15.09
C SER A 261 0.59 -29.15 13.59
N ILE A 262 0.50 -27.88 13.22
CA ILE A 262 0.53 -27.48 11.79
C ILE A 262 2.01 -27.48 11.35
N PRO A 263 2.42 -28.36 10.43
CA PRO A 263 3.81 -28.40 9.99
C PRO A 263 4.23 -27.11 9.28
N ASP A 264 5.45 -26.67 9.54
CA ASP A 264 6.09 -25.57 8.79
C ASP A 264 5.95 -25.82 7.29
N VAL A 265 5.24 -24.99 6.57
CA VAL A 265 5.14 -25.05 5.11
C VAL A 265 6.49 -24.61 4.53
N GLU A 266 7.34 -25.56 4.16
CA GLU A 266 8.55 -25.25 3.41
C GLU A 266 8.16 -24.79 2.00
N MET A 267 8.22 -23.48 1.79
CA MET A 267 8.09 -22.92 0.44
C MET A 267 9.38 -23.20 -0.33
N LYS A 268 9.32 -24.13 -1.27
CA LYS A 268 10.38 -24.28 -2.29
C LYS A 268 10.04 -23.37 -3.47
N ASP A 269 10.97 -22.49 -3.78
CA ASP A 269 11.04 -21.71 -5.03
C ASP A 269 9.83 -20.82 -5.39
N GLY A 270 9.19 -20.18 -4.39
CA GLY A 270 8.18 -19.16 -4.66
C GLY A 270 6.82 -19.69 -5.16
N SER A 271 6.60 -21.00 -5.16
CA SER A 271 5.30 -21.59 -5.45
C SER A 271 4.40 -21.61 -4.20
N ILE A 272 3.12 -21.29 -4.37
CA ILE A 272 2.10 -21.44 -3.33
C ILE A 272 1.72 -22.91 -3.28
N THR A 273 1.97 -23.58 -2.14
CA THR A 273 1.51 -24.95 -1.91
C THR A 273 0.19 -24.93 -1.19
N HIS A 274 -0.80 -25.62 -1.73
CA HIS A 274 -2.10 -25.85 -1.08
C HIS A 274 -2.08 -27.19 -0.38
N PHE A 275 -2.64 -27.24 0.85
CA PHE A 275 -2.94 -28.48 1.55
C PHE A 275 -4.45 -28.73 1.45
N GLU A 276 -4.85 -29.86 0.90
CA GLU A 276 -6.20 -30.39 1.03
C GLU A 276 -6.11 -31.72 1.79
N ASP A 277 -6.91 -31.86 2.85
CA ASP A 277 -7.04 -33.07 3.68
C ASP A 277 -5.70 -33.60 4.27
N GLY A 278 -4.76 -32.71 4.61
CA GLY A 278 -3.49 -33.09 5.24
C GLY A 278 -2.45 -33.70 4.30
N GLU A 279 -2.69 -33.71 2.99
CA GLU A 279 -1.72 -34.18 1.99
C GLU A 279 -1.23 -33.04 1.09
N TYR A 280 0.07 -33.05 0.79
CA TYR A 280 0.72 -32.12 -0.14
C TYR A 280 0.37 -32.47 -1.59
N LYS A 281 -0.23 -31.52 -2.31
CA LYS A 281 -0.43 -31.64 -3.77
C LYS A 281 0.33 -30.48 -4.46
N PRO A 282 1.43 -30.78 -5.16
CA PRO A 282 2.09 -29.77 -6.00
C PRO A 282 1.22 -29.47 -7.23
N GLU A 283 1.08 -28.18 -7.59
CA GLU A 283 0.60 -27.78 -8.91
C GLU A 283 1.62 -28.06 -10.00
#